data_59f9c06ef08c797b02ed276f2ed5efc4
#
_entry.id   59f9c06ef08c797b02ed276f2ed5efc4
#
_cell.length_a   1.000
_cell.length_b   1.000
_cell.length_c   1.000
_cell.angle_alpha   90.00
_cell.angle_beta   90.00
_cell.angle_gamma   90.00
#
_symmetry.space_group_name_H-M   'P 1'
#
loop_
_entity.id
_entity.type
_entity.pdbx_description
1 polymer ?
#
loop_
_entity_poly.entity_id
_entity_poly.type
_entity_poly.pdbx_seq_one_letter_code
_entity_poly.pdbx_strand_id
1 'polypeptide(L)'
;MTAVVAVVRGDVLYGVYCVAALGLTTLIATLARRAEVRAPVAVDVVLLGLMVSDMTLGSTVGLYLSWAWYDKVLHFGSSTLIGLLGFLAIYIVHVTGRFRSHRWLDGIAILLVTVGLGAIWEIGEYAVDTAFGRATQGAPGLAALDDTMIDLMLDAVGAVVAAIVGPLYMRHSKQSRLRVRAIAAFLARREGLAQ
;
A
#
# COMPACT_ATOMS: atom_id res chain seq x y z
N MET A 1 -6.36 -17.23 10.98
CA MET A 1 -5.31 -18.22 11.40
C MET A 1 -4.17 -17.51 12.13
N THR A 2 -3.52 -16.50 11.53
CA THR A 2 -2.37 -15.78 12.12
C THR A 2 -2.68 -15.15 13.49
N ALA A 3 -3.80 -14.45 13.65
CA ALA A 3 -4.22 -13.88 14.93
C ALA A 3 -4.38 -14.94 16.04
N VAL A 4 -4.94 -16.11 15.72
CA VAL A 4 -5.11 -17.20 16.68
C VAL A 4 -3.75 -17.77 17.10
N VAL A 5 -2.82 -17.94 16.15
CA VAL A 5 -1.46 -18.39 16.45
C VAL A 5 -0.73 -17.40 17.34
N ALA A 6 -0.87 -16.09 17.09
CA ALA A 6 -0.27 -15.04 17.91
C ALA A 6 -0.79 -15.09 19.36
N VAL A 7 -2.11 -15.16 19.55
CA VAL A 7 -2.73 -15.24 20.88
C VAL A 7 -2.31 -16.52 21.62
N VAL A 8 -2.29 -17.67 20.93
CA VAL A 8 -1.84 -18.94 21.53
C VAL A 8 -0.36 -18.90 21.96
N ARG A 9 0.47 -18.14 21.24
CA ARG A 9 1.88 -17.90 21.60
C ARG A 9 2.07 -16.83 22.68
N GLY A 10 0.98 -16.23 23.20
CA GLY A 10 1.02 -15.18 24.21
C GLY A 10 1.24 -13.77 23.66
N ASP A 11 1.29 -13.60 22.36
CA ASP A 11 1.42 -12.28 21.73
C ASP A 11 0.05 -11.67 21.43
N VAL A 12 -0.61 -11.24 22.50
CA VAL A 12 -1.97 -10.66 22.42
C VAL A 12 -1.98 -9.39 21.58
N LEU A 13 -0.96 -8.54 21.71
CA LEU A 13 -0.86 -7.27 20.98
C LEU A 13 -0.82 -7.52 19.47
N TYR A 14 0.01 -8.47 19.04
CA TYR A 14 0.07 -8.84 17.63
C TYR A 14 -1.24 -9.48 17.14
N GLY A 15 -1.90 -10.26 17.98
CA GLY A 15 -3.24 -10.77 17.69
C GLY A 15 -4.27 -9.66 17.46
N VAL A 16 -4.25 -8.62 18.29
CA VAL A 16 -5.11 -7.41 18.15
C VAL A 16 -4.78 -6.67 16.85
N TYR A 17 -3.50 -6.47 16.54
CA TYR A 17 -3.07 -5.86 15.28
C TYR A 17 -3.62 -6.62 14.05
N CYS A 18 -3.49 -7.93 14.01
CA CYS A 18 -4.03 -8.75 12.93
C CYS A 18 -5.56 -8.60 12.78
N VAL A 19 -6.28 -8.56 13.90
CA VAL A 19 -7.75 -8.37 13.89
C VAL A 19 -8.12 -6.96 13.42
N ALA A 20 -7.41 -5.95 13.90
CA ALA A 20 -7.62 -4.55 13.50
C ALA A 20 -7.39 -4.35 11.99
N ALA A 21 -6.30 -4.91 11.45
CA ALA A 21 -5.97 -4.85 10.03
C ALA A 21 -7.03 -5.56 9.17
N LEU A 22 -7.51 -6.74 9.59
CA LEU A 22 -8.61 -7.45 8.94
C LEU A 22 -9.92 -6.64 9.02
N GLY A 23 -10.19 -6.03 10.15
CA GLY A 23 -11.35 -5.16 10.36
C GLY A 23 -11.33 -3.94 9.42
N LEU A 24 -10.18 -3.27 9.32
CA LEU A 24 -10.00 -2.12 8.45
C LEU A 24 -10.16 -2.49 6.97
N THR A 25 -9.55 -3.57 6.51
CA THR A 25 -9.69 -4.02 5.11
C THR A 25 -11.13 -4.43 4.80
N THR A 26 -11.81 -5.10 5.73
CA THR A 26 -13.23 -5.46 5.60
C THR A 26 -14.13 -4.23 5.55
N LEU A 27 -13.85 -3.22 6.39
CA LEU A 27 -14.55 -1.94 6.39
C LEU A 27 -14.39 -1.22 5.05
N ILE A 28 -13.16 -1.08 4.57
CA ILE A 28 -12.86 -0.44 3.27
C ILE A 28 -13.59 -1.17 2.13
N ALA A 29 -13.51 -2.49 2.08
CA ALA A 29 -14.19 -3.30 1.08
C ALA A 29 -15.73 -3.17 1.17
N THR A 30 -16.28 -3.03 2.37
CA THR A 30 -17.71 -2.84 2.58
C THR A 30 -18.17 -1.45 2.13
N LEU A 31 -17.40 -0.41 2.48
CA LEU A 31 -17.68 0.96 2.05
C LEU A 31 -17.57 1.09 0.52
N ALA A 32 -16.55 0.49 -0.10
CA ALA A 32 -16.42 0.45 -1.55
C ALA A 32 -17.61 -0.25 -2.22
N ARG A 33 -18.06 -1.37 -1.66
CA ARG A 33 -19.29 -2.07 -2.14
C ARG A 33 -20.54 -1.23 -1.99
N ARG A 34 -20.73 -0.55 -0.85
CA ARG A 34 -21.87 0.35 -0.63
C ARG A 34 -21.85 1.54 -1.58
N ALA A 35 -20.68 2.05 -1.88
CA ALA A 35 -20.47 3.10 -2.87
C ALA A 35 -20.55 2.55 -4.31
N GLU A 36 -20.81 1.24 -4.50
CA GLU A 36 -20.80 0.52 -5.78
C GLU A 36 -19.49 0.69 -6.56
N VAL A 37 -18.40 1.04 -5.89
CA VAL A 37 -17.05 1.07 -6.46
C VAL A 37 -16.53 -0.36 -6.46
N ARG A 38 -16.42 -0.94 -7.65
CA ARG A 38 -15.79 -2.26 -7.84
C ARG A 38 -14.30 -2.03 -8.06
N ALA A 39 -13.51 -2.19 -7.02
CA ALA A 39 -12.06 -2.28 -7.18
C ALA A 39 -11.72 -3.50 -8.08
N PRO A 40 -10.72 -3.39 -8.96
CA PRO A 40 -10.20 -4.56 -9.66
C PRO A 40 -9.76 -5.62 -8.65
N VAL A 41 -10.06 -6.90 -8.90
CA VAL A 41 -9.65 -8.03 -8.04
C VAL A 41 -8.13 -8.00 -7.75
N ALA A 42 -7.34 -7.46 -8.68
CA ALA A 42 -5.91 -7.26 -8.48
C ALA A 42 -5.57 -6.40 -7.24
N VAL A 43 -6.40 -5.41 -6.90
CA VAL A 43 -6.20 -4.58 -5.69
C VAL A 43 -6.38 -5.41 -4.43
N ASP A 44 -7.44 -6.23 -4.38
CA ASP A 44 -7.69 -7.11 -3.24
C ASP A 44 -6.57 -8.14 -3.08
N VAL A 45 -6.11 -8.73 -4.19
CA VAL A 45 -4.99 -9.70 -4.20
C VAL A 45 -3.70 -9.06 -3.71
N VAL A 46 -3.40 -7.83 -4.13
CA VAL A 46 -2.21 -7.09 -3.70
C VAL A 46 -2.29 -6.79 -2.20
N LEU A 47 -3.39 -6.22 -1.72
CA LEU A 47 -3.58 -5.91 -0.30
C LEU A 47 -3.48 -7.17 0.56
N LEU A 48 -4.15 -8.25 0.15
CA LEU A 48 -4.06 -9.53 0.85
C LEU A 48 -2.63 -10.10 0.83
N GLY A 49 -1.94 -9.98 -0.30
CA GLY A 49 -0.55 -10.40 -0.46
C GLY A 49 0.39 -9.65 0.48
N LEU A 50 0.24 -8.34 0.60
CA LEU A 50 1.00 -7.51 1.55
C LEU A 50 0.72 -7.91 2.99
N MET A 51 -0.56 -8.09 3.36
CA MET A 51 -0.93 -8.53 4.71
C MET A 51 -0.39 -9.92 5.05
N VAL A 52 -0.43 -10.87 4.11
CA VAL A 52 0.14 -12.20 4.30
C VAL A 52 1.66 -12.13 4.42
N SER A 53 2.31 -11.31 3.62
CA SER A 53 3.75 -11.11 3.70
C SER A 53 4.15 -10.54 5.06
N ASP A 54 3.55 -9.44 5.48
CA ASP A 54 3.86 -8.82 6.77
C ASP A 54 3.49 -9.73 7.96
N MET A 55 2.20 -10.06 8.11
CA MET A 55 1.69 -10.72 9.32
C MET A 55 2.03 -12.20 9.39
N THR A 56 2.07 -12.91 8.26
CA THR A 56 2.30 -14.35 8.28
C THR A 56 3.76 -14.67 8.04
N LEU A 57 4.33 -14.22 6.92
CA LEU A 57 5.71 -14.55 6.59
C LEU A 57 6.70 -13.77 7.45
N GLY A 58 6.51 -12.46 7.59
CA GLY A 58 7.37 -11.60 8.39
C GLY A 58 7.37 -11.99 9.85
N SER A 59 6.23 -11.83 10.51
CA SER A 59 6.14 -11.94 11.97
C SER A 59 5.91 -13.37 12.45
N THR A 60 4.98 -14.15 11.84
CA THR A 60 4.64 -15.50 12.35
C THR A 60 5.68 -16.57 11.95
N VAL A 61 6.16 -16.52 10.71
CA VAL A 61 7.23 -17.42 10.23
C VAL A 61 8.60 -16.92 10.70
N GLY A 62 8.75 -15.62 10.94
CA GLY A 62 9.95 -15.01 11.50
C GLY A 62 10.95 -14.54 10.43
N LEU A 63 10.49 -14.19 9.23
CA LEU A 63 11.39 -13.71 8.18
C LEU A 63 12.04 -12.38 8.56
N TYR A 64 11.40 -11.52 9.35
CA TYR A 64 12.01 -10.30 9.88
C TYR A 64 13.27 -10.58 10.71
N LEU A 65 13.30 -11.71 11.43
CA LEU A 65 14.45 -12.09 12.26
C LEU A 65 15.50 -12.90 11.50
N SER A 66 15.09 -13.66 10.49
CA SER A 66 15.97 -14.59 9.78
C SER A 66 16.56 -14.04 8.49
N TRP A 67 15.97 -13.00 7.93
CA TRP A 67 16.41 -12.38 6.68
C TRP A 67 16.41 -10.85 6.79
N ALA A 68 17.56 -10.27 7.05
CA ALA A 68 17.74 -8.83 7.30
C ALA A 68 17.20 -7.90 6.19
N TRP A 69 17.04 -8.40 4.96
CA TRP A 69 16.51 -7.64 3.83
C TRP A 69 15.00 -7.78 3.65
N TYR A 70 14.33 -8.63 4.44
CA TYR A 70 12.91 -8.92 4.26
C TYR A 70 12.04 -7.68 4.36
N ASP A 71 12.24 -6.92 5.39
CA ASP A 71 11.57 -5.66 5.64
C ASP A 71 11.78 -4.65 4.49
N LYS A 72 13.01 -4.50 4.07
CA LYS A 72 13.42 -3.62 2.96
C LYS A 72 12.73 -3.98 1.64
N VAL A 73 12.58 -5.27 1.37
CA VAL A 73 11.83 -5.77 0.20
C VAL A 73 10.34 -5.46 0.32
N LEU A 74 9.79 -5.54 1.54
CA LEU A 74 8.38 -5.17 1.77
C LEU A 74 8.15 -3.68 1.57
N HIS A 75 9.01 -2.80 2.13
CA HIS A 75 8.91 -1.35 1.94
C HIS A 75 8.97 -0.98 0.47
N PHE A 76 10.00 -1.42 -0.26
CA PHE A 76 10.10 -1.18 -1.71
C PHE A 76 8.91 -1.73 -2.49
N GLY A 77 8.48 -2.97 -2.20
CA GLY A 77 7.39 -3.65 -2.89
C GLY A 77 6.03 -2.99 -2.64
N SER A 78 5.70 -2.74 -1.36
CA SER A 78 4.44 -2.09 -0.95
C SER A 78 4.35 -0.67 -1.51
N SER A 79 5.42 0.10 -1.43
CA SER A 79 5.48 1.47 -1.94
C SER A 79 5.38 1.54 -3.46
N THR A 80 5.98 0.60 -4.17
CA THR A 80 5.78 0.48 -5.62
C THR A 80 4.29 0.22 -5.93
N LEU A 81 3.63 -0.68 -5.21
CA LEU A 81 2.21 -1.00 -5.41
C LEU A 81 1.30 0.18 -5.04
N ILE A 82 1.54 0.84 -3.92
CA ILE A 82 0.82 2.05 -3.49
C ILE A 82 0.98 3.15 -4.55
N GLY A 83 2.20 3.37 -5.02
CA GLY A 83 2.49 4.35 -6.08
C GLY A 83 1.77 4.03 -7.40
N LEU A 84 1.69 2.75 -7.80
CA LEU A 84 0.94 2.33 -8.98
C LEU A 84 -0.57 2.54 -8.81
N LEU A 85 -1.13 2.32 -7.61
CA LEU A 85 -2.53 2.63 -7.30
C LEU A 85 -2.78 4.15 -7.34
N GLY A 86 -1.86 4.94 -6.80
CA GLY A 86 -1.89 6.41 -6.90
C GLY A 86 -1.87 6.88 -8.35
N PHE A 87 -0.96 6.33 -9.16
CA PHE A 87 -0.93 6.59 -10.60
C PHE A 87 -2.26 6.24 -11.29
N LEU A 88 -2.83 5.07 -10.97
CA LEU A 88 -4.11 4.64 -11.55
C LEU A 88 -5.25 5.61 -11.18
N ALA A 89 -5.30 6.06 -9.93
CA ALA A 89 -6.29 7.03 -9.47
C ALA A 89 -6.17 8.37 -10.23
N ILE A 90 -4.96 8.91 -10.34
CA ILE A 90 -4.68 10.14 -11.12
C ILE A 90 -5.06 9.94 -12.59
N TYR A 91 -4.71 8.80 -13.18
CA TYR A 91 -5.04 8.49 -14.57
C TYR A 91 -6.55 8.46 -14.81
N ILE A 92 -7.33 7.88 -13.88
CA ILE A 92 -8.81 7.88 -13.95
C ILE A 92 -9.35 9.32 -13.92
N VAL A 93 -8.85 10.14 -12.99
CA VAL A 93 -9.24 11.56 -12.88
C VAL A 93 -8.94 12.33 -14.17
N HIS A 94 -7.79 12.10 -14.79
CA HIS A 94 -7.44 12.73 -16.07
C HIS A 94 -8.36 12.28 -17.23
N VAL A 95 -8.70 10.99 -17.28
CA VAL A 95 -9.57 10.43 -18.34
C VAL A 95 -11.01 10.91 -18.18
N THR A 96 -11.47 11.16 -16.94
CA THR A 96 -12.81 11.74 -16.68
C THR A 96 -12.89 13.24 -17.00
N GLY A 97 -11.74 13.88 -17.28
CA GLY A 97 -11.70 15.30 -17.62
C GLY A 97 -11.88 16.26 -16.43
N ARG A 98 -12.02 15.72 -15.20
CA ARG A 98 -12.26 16.52 -13.99
C ARG A 98 -11.10 17.43 -13.62
N PHE A 99 -9.90 16.96 -13.88
CA PHE A 99 -8.67 17.67 -13.56
C PHE A 99 -7.58 17.26 -14.54
N ARG A 100 -6.73 18.20 -14.91
CA ARG A 100 -5.54 17.95 -15.72
C ARG A 100 -4.35 18.59 -15.04
N SER A 101 -3.37 17.78 -14.66
CA SER A 101 -2.09 18.24 -14.14
C SER A 101 -0.97 17.91 -15.12
N HIS A 102 0.16 18.54 -14.91
CA HIS A 102 1.36 18.19 -15.64
C HIS A 102 1.98 16.90 -15.08
N ARG A 103 2.54 16.05 -15.92
CA ARG A 103 3.09 14.73 -15.54
C ARG A 103 4.09 14.75 -14.38
N TRP A 104 4.87 15.82 -14.26
CA TRP A 104 5.80 15.94 -13.14
C TRP A 104 5.07 16.23 -11.81
N LEU A 105 3.96 16.96 -11.83
CA LEU A 105 3.10 17.12 -10.64
C LEU A 105 2.46 15.81 -10.22
N ASP A 106 2.03 15.00 -11.17
CA ASP A 106 1.52 13.65 -10.89
C ASP A 106 2.58 12.78 -10.21
N GLY A 107 3.82 12.82 -10.72
CA GLY A 107 4.96 12.11 -10.13
C GLY A 107 5.26 12.59 -8.71
N ILE A 108 5.26 13.90 -8.47
CA ILE A 108 5.43 14.47 -7.11
C ILE A 108 4.30 14.04 -6.19
N ALA A 109 3.04 14.09 -6.65
CA ALA A 109 1.90 13.67 -5.84
C ALA A 109 2.01 12.18 -5.45
N ILE A 110 2.39 11.31 -6.40
CA ILE A 110 2.64 9.88 -6.13
C ILE A 110 3.74 9.72 -5.07
N LEU A 111 4.87 10.43 -5.24
CA LEU A 111 5.99 10.39 -4.31
C LEU A 111 5.56 10.82 -2.90
N LEU A 112 4.93 11.98 -2.77
CA LEU A 112 4.53 12.53 -1.47
C LEU A 112 3.51 11.64 -0.75
N VAL A 113 2.52 11.12 -1.46
CA VAL A 113 1.52 10.22 -0.87
C VAL A 113 2.16 8.91 -0.44
N THR A 114 3.01 8.32 -1.27
CA THR A 114 3.64 7.03 -0.98
C THR A 114 4.60 7.14 0.21
N VAL A 115 5.50 8.12 0.20
CA VAL A 115 6.44 8.36 1.32
C VAL A 115 5.68 8.79 2.57
N GLY A 116 4.61 9.58 2.44
CA GLY A 116 3.75 9.97 3.56
C GLY A 116 3.08 8.77 4.23
N LEU A 117 2.62 7.79 3.47
CA LEU A 117 2.07 6.54 4.03
C LEU A 117 3.16 5.69 4.69
N GLY A 118 4.35 5.60 4.09
CA GLY A 118 5.50 4.97 4.72
C GLY A 118 5.87 5.64 6.04
N ALA A 119 5.95 6.97 6.07
CA ALA A 119 6.24 7.71 7.31
C ALA A 119 5.17 7.50 8.40
N ILE A 120 3.89 7.37 8.03
CA ILE A 120 2.81 7.02 8.97
C ILE A 120 3.04 5.62 9.53
N TRP A 121 3.50 4.68 8.71
CA TRP A 121 3.85 3.32 9.14
C TRP A 121 4.97 3.35 10.17
N GLU A 122 6.08 4.02 9.87
CA GLU A 122 7.23 4.19 10.77
C GLU A 122 6.86 4.86 12.11
N ILE A 123 6.00 5.89 12.06
CA ILE A 123 5.45 6.52 13.28
C ILE A 123 4.62 5.51 14.07
N GLY A 124 3.88 4.63 13.40
CA GLY A 124 3.13 3.55 14.04
C GLY A 124 4.03 2.57 14.76
N GLU A 125 5.11 2.12 14.14
CA GLU A 125 6.12 1.25 14.75
C GLU A 125 6.78 1.91 15.96
N TYR A 126 7.22 3.15 15.82
CA TYR A 126 7.77 3.93 16.92
C TYR A 126 6.80 4.03 18.12
N ALA A 127 5.52 4.28 17.84
CA ALA A 127 4.51 4.38 18.88
C ALA A 127 4.30 3.02 19.60
N VAL A 128 4.28 1.91 18.84
CA VAL A 128 4.18 0.56 19.41
C VAL A 128 5.39 0.22 20.24
N ASP A 129 6.59 0.52 19.78
CA ASP A 129 7.84 0.25 20.49
C ASP A 129 7.91 1.05 21.80
N THR A 130 7.55 2.33 21.74
CA THR A 130 7.54 3.21 22.90
C THR A 130 6.48 2.82 23.94
N ALA A 131 5.26 2.48 23.48
CA ALA A 131 4.15 2.21 24.39
C ALA A 131 4.19 0.80 24.98
N PHE A 132 4.73 -0.17 24.26
CA PHE A 132 4.64 -1.60 24.61
C PHE A 132 6.00 -2.27 24.79
N GLY A 133 7.11 -1.53 24.66
CA GLY A 133 8.47 -2.07 24.80
C GLY A 133 8.79 -3.12 23.72
N ARG A 134 8.29 -2.90 22.50
CA ARG A 134 8.58 -3.76 21.36
C ARG A 134 9.87 -3.30 20.66
N ALA A 135 10.29 -4.02 19.66
CA ALA A 135 11.38 -3.69 18.76
C ALA A 135 10.90 -3.97 17.32
N THR A 136 9.89 -3.22 16.90
CA THR A 136 9.34 -3.30 15.54
C THR A 136 10.14 -2.42 14.58
N GLN A 137 10.64 -1.26 15.08
CA GLN A 137 11.65 -0.50 14.37
C GLN A 137 13.01 -1.17 14.58
N GLY A 138 13.67 -1.53 13.52
CA GLY A 138 15.00 -2.08 13.53
C GLY A 138 15.09 -3.50 12.97
N ALA A 139 15.88 -3.63 11.91
CA ALA A 139 16.26 -4.93 11.38
C ALA A 139 17.50 -5.48 12.12
N PRO A 140 17.74 -6.80 12.08
CA PRO A 140 18.94 -7.38 12.68
C PRO A 140 20.21 -6.69 12.21
N GLY A 141 20.93 -6.06 13.14
CA GLY A 141 22.20 -5.37 12.89
C GLY A 141 22.08 -3.89 12.50
N LEU A 142 20.89 -3.31 12.46
CA LEU A 142 20.66 -1.88 12.25
C LEU A 142 20.11 -1.20 13.50
N ALA A 143 20.50 0.06 13.71
CA ALA A 143 19.84 0.91 14.69
C ALA A 143 18.47 1.33 14.18
N ALA A 144 17.49 1.54 15.05
CA ALA A 144 16.11 1.89 14.68
C ALA A 144 16.03 3.11 13.73
N LEU A 145 16.82 4.16 14.00
CA LEU A 145 16.84 5.34 13.13
C LEU A 145 17.37 5.02 11.72
N ASP A 146 18.44 4.22 11.62
CA ASP A 146 19.03 3.86 10.33
C ASP A 146 18.06 3.00 9.53
N ASP A 147 17.37 2.10 10.21
CA ASP A 147 16.35 1.23 9.63
C ASP A 147 15.21 2.06 9.03
N THR A 148 14.56 2.90 9.84
CA THR A 148 13.50 3.84 9.42
C THR A 148 13.95 4.71 8.22
N MET A 149 15.19 5.24 8.23
CA MET A 149 15.67 6.07 7.13
C MET A 149 15.85 5.27 5.84
N ILE A 150 16.33 4.04 5.92
CA ILE A 150 16.47 3.15 4.76
C ILE A 150 15.07 2.82 4.21
N ASP A 151 14.09 2.55 5.05
CA ASP A 151 12.74 2.20 4.66
C ASP A 151 12.04 3.37 3.95
N LEU A 152 12.15 4.58 4.48
CA LEU A 152 11.65 5.78 3.80
C LEU A 152 12.37 6.05 2.46
N MET A 153 13.66 5.75 2.35
CA MET A 153 14.37 5.84 1.06
C MET A 153 13.86 4.80 0.06
N LEU A 154 13.59 3.57 0.51
CA LEU A 154 13.03 2.52 -0.34
C LEU A 154 11.59 2.83 -0.74
N ASP A 155 10.81 3.44 0.13
CA ASP A 155 9.48 3.97 -0.19
C ASP A 155 9.55 5.03 -1.30
N ALA A 156 10.50 5.95 -1.20
CA ALA A 156 10.72 6.95 -2.24
C ALA A 156 11.14 6.31 -3.58
N VAL A 157 12.03 5.32 -3.54
CA VAL A 157 12.46 4.58 -4.74
C VAL A 157 11.28 3.82 -5.35
N GLY A 158 10.46 3.14 -4.54
CA GLY A 158 9.25 2.44 -4.99
C GLY A 158 8.25 3.40 -5.67
N ALA A 159 8.04 4.58 -5.08
CA ALA A 159 7.20 5.62 -5.66
C ALA A 159 7.71 6.12 -7.01
N VAL A 160 9.03 6.35 -7.14
CA VAL A 160 9.66 6.77 -8.41
C VAL A 160 9.49 5.68 -9.46
N VAL A 161 9.72 4.42 -9.10
CA VAL A 161 9.51 3.27 -10.01
C VAL A 161 8.05 3.26 -10.49
N ALA A 162 7.09 3.43 -9.60
CA ALA A 162 5.66 3.47 -9.96
C ALA A 162 5.32 4.65 -10.89
N ALA A 163 5.87 5.85 -10.61
CA ALA A 163 5.66 7.04 -11.43
C ALA A 163 6.22 6.91 -12.85
N ILE A 164 7.22 6.06 -13.06
CA ILE A 164 7.80 5.76 -14.36
C ILE A 164 7.08 4.58 -15.03
N VAL A 165 6.93 3.47 -14.31
CA VAL A 165 6.38 2.21 -14.86
C VAL A 165 4.91 2.34 -15.20
N GLY A 166 4.11 3.03 -14.36
CA GLY A 166 2.68 3.21 -14.59
C GLY A 166 2.35 3.84 -15.95
N PRO A 167 2.88 5.04 -16.27
CA PRO A 167 2.69 5.66 -17.58
C PRO A 167 3.23 4.83 -18.74
N LEU A 168 4.40 4.20 -18.59
CA LEU A 168 4.99 3.35 -19.63
C LEU A 168 4.10 2.14 -19.92
N TYR A 169 3.64 1.46 -18.88
CA TYR A 169 2.71 0.33 -19.03
C TYR A 169 1.42 0.75 -19.74
N MET A 170 0.83 1.88 -19.33
CA MET A 170 -0.40 2.38 -19.96
C MET A 170 -0.21 2.79 -21.42
N ARG A 171 0.98 3.25 -21.81
CA ARG A 171 1.29 3.55 -23.21
C ARG A 171 1.30 2.28 -24.09
N HIS A 172 1.85 1.19 -23.58
CA HIS A 172 2.03 -0.06 -24.34
C HIS A 172 0.81 -0.99 -24.27
N SER A 173 0.01 -0.94 -23.19
CA SER A 173 -1.15 -1.82 -23.01
C SER A 173 -2.44 -1.17 -23.51
N LYS A 174 -2.85 -1.47 -24.76
CA LYS A 174 -4.14 -1.04 -25.33
C LYS A 174 -5.32 -1.56 -24.48
N GLN A 175 -5.24 -2.79 -24.02
CA GLN A 175 -6.30 -3.42 -23.24
C GLN A 175 -6.51 -2.75 -21.87
N SER A 176 -5.43 -2.40 -21.17
CA SER A 176 -5.51 -1.70 -19.89
C SER A 176 -6.09 -0.30 -20.05
N ARG A 177 -5.69 0.44 -21.11
CA ARG A 177 -6.30 1.74 -21.42
C ARG A 177 -7.81 1.64 -21.65
N LEU A 178 -8.27 0.63 -22.39
CA LEU A 178 -9.70 0.44 -22.65
C LEU A 178 -10.46 0.10 -21.36
N ARG A 179 -9.90 -0.76 -20.48
CA ARG A 179 -10.51 -1.09 -19.19
C ARG A 179 -10.63 0.13 -18.29
N VAL A 180 -9.57 0.93 -18.17
CA VAL A 180 -9.59 2.12 -17.32
C VAL A 180 -10.56 3.17 -17.88
N ARG A 181 -10.62 3.37 -19.19
CA ARG A 181 -11.62 4.25 -19.81
C ARG A 181 -13.06 3.78 -19.58
N ALA A 182 -13.30 2.47 -19.58
CA ALA A 182 -14.62 1.93 -19.25
C ALA A 182 -15.00 2.20 -17.79
N ILE A 183 -14.07 2.06 -16.84
CA ILE A 183 -14.26 2.42 -15.43
C ILE A 183 -14.53 3.92 -15.29
N ALA A 184 -13.73 4.76 -15.93
CA ALA A 184 -13.90 6.20 -15.91
C ALA A 184 -15.27 6.64 -16.48
N ALA A 185 -15.70 6.05 -17.60
CA ALA A 185 -17.00 6.33 -18.21
C ALA A 185 -18.16 5.86 -17.31
N PHE A 186 -18.02 4.74 -16.62
CA PHE A 186 -19.00 4.26 -15.64
C PHE A 186 -19.15 5.26 -14.48
N LEU A 187 -18.04 5.72 -13.90
CA LEU A 187 -18.04 6.70 -12.81
C LEU A 187 -18.64 8.04 -13.26
N ALA A 188 -18.29 8.51 -14.45
CA ALA A 188 -18.82 9.78 -14.99
C ALA A 188 -20.35 9.74 -15.20
N ARG A 189 -20.90 8.62 -15.71
CA ARG A 189 -22.35 8.46 -15.89
C ARG A 189 -23.09 8.48 -14.56
N ARG A 190 -22.53 7.85 -13.53
CA ARG A 190 -23.14 7.74 -12.22
C ARG A 190 -23.28 9.09 -11.52
N GLU A 191 -22.35 9.99 -11.76
CA GLU A 191 -22.33 11.33 -11.18
C GLU A 191 -23.07 12.39 -12.02
N GLY A 192 -23.79 11.96 -13.06
CA GLY A 192 -24.52 12.88 -13.95
C GLY A 192 -23.63 13.78 -14.80
N LEU A 193 -22.34 13.44 -14.93
CA LEU A 193 -21.34 14.21 -15.66
C LEU A 193 -21.14 13.74 -17.11
N ALA A 194 -21.87 12.70 -17.53
CA ALA A 194 -21.93 12.25 -18.92
C ALA A 194 -23.09 12.97 -19.61
N GLN A 195 -22.78 14.05 -20.32
CA GLN A 195 -23.62 14.58 -21.39
C GLN A 195 -23.30 13.83 -22.67
#